data_dd282a683ebd028e71c0e1e1bf05f07b
#
_entry.id   dd282a683ebd028e71c0e1e1bf05f07b
#
_cell.length_a   1.000
_cell.length_b   1.000
_cell.length_c   1.000
_cell.angle_alpha   90.00
_cell.angle_beta   90.00
_cell.angle_gamma   90.00
#
_symmetry.space_group_name_H-M   'P 1'
#
loop_
_entity.id
_entity.type
_entity.pdbx_description
1 polymer ?
#
loop_
_entity_poly.entity_id
_entity_poly.type
_entity_poly.pdbx_seq_one_letter_code
_entity_poly.pdbx_strand_id
1 'polypeptide(L)'
;YKLSPDQPGEPQQIASDFATRCNNDHVLSADGQRIAISHGTKEDGQSRIYTLPISGGKPQLITPIAPSYLHGWSPDGQYLAYCAERKGNYDVYVIPADGGEEQRLTTAEGLDDGPEYAPDGQHIWFNSVRSGLMQVWRMKADGSEQTQMTFDETRNAWFPHVSPDGKQVVFITYYKGDLEPGQHLANKNVELRVMPAEGGESRLLVKLFGGQGTINVNSW
;
A
#
# COMPACT_ATOMS: atom_id res chain seq x y z
N TYR A 1 -15.76 -3.07 8.38
CA TYR A 1 -16.48 -2.25 9.36
C TYR A 1 -16.04 -0.80 9.23
N LYS A 2 -16.94 0.12 9.57
CA LYS A 2 -16.66 1.56 9.68
C LYS A 2 -17.02 2.05 11.08
N LEU A 3 -16.26 3.02 11.57
CA LEU A 3 -16.50 3.75 12.81
C LEU A 3 -16.34 5.24 12.53
N SER A 4 -17.27 6.06 13.01
CA SER A 4 -17.12 7.51 12.92
C SER A 4 -16.30 8.02 14.13
N PRO A 5 -15.21 8.78 13.92
CA PRO A 5 -14.47 9.37 15.03
C PRO A 5 -15.31 10.39 15.83
N ASP A 6 -16.25 11.06 15.17
CA ASP A 6 -17.12 12.08 15.78
C ASP A 6 -18.35 11.49 16.48
N GLN A 7 -18.68 10.24 16.21
CA GLN A 7 -19.80 9.53 16.80
C GLN A 7 -19.33 8.13 17.26
N PRO A 8 -18.64 8.04 18.38
CA PRO A 8 -18.18 6.76 18.90
C PRO A 8 -19.37 5.87 19.24
N GLY A 9 -19.36 4.66 18.74
CA GLY A 9 -20.40 3.65 18.90
C GLY A 9 -19.89 2.29 18.46
N GLU A 10 -20.78 1.34 18.25
CA GLU A 10 -20.42 0.03 17.74
C GLU A 10 -19.99 0.11 16.26
N PRO A 11 -18.90 -0.57 15.86
CA PRO A 11 -18.46 -0.62 14.48
C PRO A 11 -19.55 -1.16 13.56
N GLN A 12 -19.90 -0.42 12.53
CA GLN A 12 -20.93 -0.80 11.56
C GLN A 12 -20.29 -1.60 10.42
N GLN A 13 -20.85 -2.78 10.15
CA GLN A 13 -20.41 -3.58 9.01
C GLN A 13 -20.79 -2.90 7.69
N ILE A 14 -19.82 -2.77 6.78
CA ILE A 14 -20.07 -2.38 5.40
C ILE A 14 -20.51 -3.65 4.65
N ALA A 15 -21.72 -3.65 4.14
CA ALA A 15 -22.22 -4.75 3.33
C ALA A 15 -21.46 -4.79 2.00
N SER A 16 -20.69 -5.85 1.76
CA SER A 16 -19.83 -6.02 0.58
C SER A 16 -20.28 -7.17 -0.33
N ASP A 17 -21.54 -7.56 -0.25
CA ASP A 17 -22.16 -8.61 -1.06
C ASP A 17 -21.29 -9.89 -1.10
N PHE A 18 -20.77 -10.26 -2.27
CA PHE A 18 -19.93 -11.46 -2.46
C PHE A 18 -18.50 -11.32 -1.92
N ALA A 19 -18.02 -10.09 -1.69
CA ALA A 19 -16.64 -9.84 -1.27
C ALA A 19 -16.44 -10.08 0.23
N THR A 20 -16.37 -11.37 0.60
CA THR A 20 -16.27 -11.83 2.00
C THR A 20 -14.88 -12.37 2.38
N ARG A 21 -13.93 -12.36 1.45
CA ARG A 21 -12.55 -12.85 1.63
C ARG A 21 -11.56 -11.72 1.38
N CYS A 22 -11.83 -10.55 1.99
CA CYS A 22 -10.94 -9.42 1.93
C CYS A 22 -9.70 -9.69 2.80
N ASN A 23 -8.55 -9.25 2.32
CA ASN A 23 -7.33 -9.18 3.11
C ASN A 23 -7.27 -7.84 3.87
N ASN A 24 -6.09 -7.48 4.39
CA ASN A 24 -5.86 -6.23 5.11
C ASN A 24 -5.74 -4.99 4.20
N ASP A 25 -5.73 -5.15 2.88
CA ASP A 25 -5.56 -4.03 1.95
C ASP A 25 -6.92 -3.43 1.62
N HIS A 26 -7.24 -2.33 2.28
CA HIS A 26 -8.47 -1.57 2.06
C HIS A 26 -8.21 -0.09 2.33
N VAL A 27 -8.64 0.77 1.44
CA VAL A 27 -8.38 2.21 1.53
C VAL A 27 -9.62 3.01 1.18
N LEU A 28 -9.92 4.01 2.01
CA LEU A 28 -11.01 4.97 1.78
C LEU A 28 -10.58 6.01 0.75
N SER A 29 -11.46 6.37 -0.19
CA SER A 29 -11.21 7.49 -1.10
C SER A 29 -11.11 8.82 -0.34
N ALA A 30 -10.38 9.79 -0.90
CA ALA A 30 -10.13 11.08 -0.24
C ALA A 30 -11.43 11.85 0.08
N ASP A 31 -12.49 11.67 -0.72
CA ASP A 31 -13.81 12.25 -0.49
C ASP A 31 -14.66 11.48 0.54
N GLY A 32 -14.15 10.33 1.03
CA GLY A 32 -14.84 9.48 1.99
C GLY A 32 -16.08 8.74 1.45
N GLN A 33 -16.33 8.75 0.15
CA GLN A 33 -17.54 8.18 -0.44
C GLN A 33 -17.40 6.73 -0.89
N ARG A 34 -16.18 6.31 -1.24
CA ARG A 34 -15.88 4.96 -1.73
C ARG A 34 -14.79 4.30 -0.89
N ILE A 35 -14.84 2.98 -0.83
CA ILE A 35 -13.76 2.15 -0.31
C ILE A 35 -13.26 1.22 -1.42
N ALA A 36 -11.95 1.11 -1.56
CA ALA A 36 -11.33 0.09 -2.37
C ALA A 36 -10.85 -1.05 -1.47
N ILE A 37 -10.94 -2.28 -1.96
CA ILE A 37 -10.61 -3.51 -1.22
C ILE A 37 -9.88 -4.50 -2.12
N SER A 38 -8.95 -5.26 -1.54
CA SER A 38 -8.44 -6.48 -2.13
C SER A 38 -9.27 -7.68 -1.67
N HIS A 39 -9.78 -8.47 -2.62
CA HIS A 39 -10.62 -9.63 -2.33
C HIS A 39 -10.17 -10.86 -3.11
N GLY A 40 -9.93 -11.97 -2.39
CA GLY A 40 -9.64 -13.28 -2.97
C GLY A 40 -10.89 -13.94 -3.52
N THR A 41 -10.97 -14.15 -4.83
CA THR A 41 -12.12 -14.76 -5.47
C THR A 41 -12.27 -16.24 -5.11
N LYS A 42 -13.46 -16.79 -5.24
CA LYS A 42 -13.72 -18.21 -4.95
C LYS A 42 -13.23 -19.13 -6.08
N GLU A 43 -13.16 -18.59 -7.29
CA GLU A 43 -12.86 -19.35 -8.52
C GLU A 43 -11.41 -19.82 -8.55
N ASP A 44 -10.47 -18.94 -8.19
CA ASP A 44 -9.03 -19.22 -8.28
C ASP A 44 -8.25 -18.87 -7.00
N GLY A 45 -8.92 -18.27 -6.02
CA GLY A 45 -8.30 -17.82 -4.77
C GLY A 45 -7.42 -16.57 -4.91
N GLN A 46 -7.29 -16.03 -6.12
CA GLN A 46 -6.41 -14.91 -6.40
C GLN A 46 -7.03 -13.57 -5.97
N SER A 47 -6.17 -12.67 -5.50
CA SER A 47 -6.59 -11.32 -5.09
C SER A 47 -6.86 -10.44 -6.30
N ARG A 48 -7.98 -9.72 -6.26
CA ARG A 48 -8.36 -8.66 -7.21
C ARG A 48 -8.85 -7.44 -6.45
N ILE A 49 -8.75 -6.29 -7.09
CA ILE A 49 -9.19 -5.02 -6.51
C ILE A 49 -10.61 -4.73 -6.94
N TYR A 50 -11.40 -4.30 -5.97
CA TYR A 50 -12.79 -3.87 -6.14
C TYR A 50 -13.00 -2.53 -5.46
N THR A 51 -13.96 -1.75 -5.98
CA THR A 51 -14.45 -0.54 -5.31
C THR A 51 -15.93 -0.69 -4.99
N LEU A 52 -16.39 -0.06 -3.90
CA LEU A 52 -17.81 0.02 -3.55
C LEU A 52 -18.09 1.31 -2.76
N PRO A 53 -19.35 1.77 -2.71
CA PRO A 53 -19.73 2.89 -1.85
C PRO A 53 -19.47 2.57 -0.37
N ILE A 54 -19.09 3.59 0.42
CA ILE A 54 -18.91 3.42 1.88
C ILE A 54 -20.22 3.05 2.60
N SER A 55 -21.36 3.28 1.97
CA SER A 55 -22.68 2.82 2.43
C SER A 55 -22.88 1.31 2.25
N GLY A 56 -22.00 0.65 1.50
CA GLY A 56 -22.10 -0.76 1.11
C GLY A 56 -22.79 -0.93 -0.25
N GLY A 57 -22.84 -2.18 -0.69
CA GLY A 57 -23.45 -2.58 -1.96
C GLY A 57 -22.61 -3.62 -2.70
N LYS A 58 -22.94 -3.87 -3.96
CA LYS A 58 -22.22 -4.80 -4.81
C LYS A 58 -20.88 -4.19 -5.26
N PRO A 59 -19.72 -4.84 -4.93
CA PRO A 59 -18.43 -4.35 -5.36
C PRO A 59 -18.27 -4.38 -6.88
N GLN A 60 -17.66 -3.33 -7.43
CA GLN A 60 -17.25 -3.23 -8.83
C GLN A 60 -15.83 -3.77 -8.98
N LEU A 61 -15.63 -4.71 -9.91
CA LEU A 61 -14.30 -5.22 -10.25
C LEU A 61 -13.49 -4.13 -10.97
N ILE A 62 -12.27 -3.88 -10.49
CA ILE A 62 -11.35 -2.91 -11.08
C ILE A 62 -10.18 -3.61 -11.79
N THR A 63 -9.55 -4.61 -11.16
CA THR A 63 -8.44 -5.35 -11.78
C THR A 63 -8.89 -6.74 -12.22
N PRO A 64 -9.15 -6.99 -13.51
CA PRO A 64 -9.53 -8.31 -14.00
C PRO A 64 -8.37 -9.31 -13.95
N ILE A 65 -7.12 -8.84 -14.09
CA ILE A 65 -5.92 -9.66 -14.02
C ILE A 65 -5.50 -9.82 -12.55
N ALA A 66 -5.09 -11.03 -12.17
CA ALA A 66 -4.70 -11.37 -10.82
C ALA A 66 -3.31 -12.07 -10.78
N PRO A 67 -2.60 -12.03 -9.64
CA PRO A 67 -2.97 -11.32 -8.42
C PRO A 67 -2.75 -9.81 -8.51
N SER A 68 -3.55 -9.05 -7.76
CA SER A 68 -3.43 -7.60 -7.59
C SER A 68 -3.76 -7.25 -6.13
N TYR A 69 -2.90 -6.47 -5.48
CA TYR A 69 -2.98 -6.08 -4.07
C TYR A 69 -3.02 -4.57 -3.94
N LEU A 70 -4.11 -4.05 -3.40
CA LEU A 70 -4.37 -2.62 -3.28
C LEU A 70 -3.44 -1.96 -2.25
N HIS A 71 -3.01 -0.72 -2.54
CA HIS A 71 -2.30 0.09 -1.56
C HIS A 71 -2.84 1.52 -1.41
N GLY A 72 -3.34 2.16 -2.45
CA GLY A 72 -3.83 3.53 -2.28
C GLY A 72 -4.67 4.08 -3.41
N TRP A 73 -5.31 5.22 -3.12
CA TRP A 73 -5.96 6.10 -4.08
C TRP A 73 -5.03 7.26 -4.45
N SER A 74 -5.13 7.75 -5.69
CA SER A 74 -4.64 9.10 -5.97
C SER A 74 -5.45 10.14 -5.19
N PRO A 75 -4.87 11.27 -4.78
CA PRO A 75 -5.57 12.28 -3.98
C PRO A 75 -6.81 12.86 -4.67
N ASP A 76 -6.84 12.87 -6.00
CA ASP A 76 -7.98 13.30 -6.82
C ASP A 76 -9.06 12.20 -6.99
N GLY A 77 -8.80 10.98 -6.49
CA GLY A 77 -9.70 9.84 -6.56
C GLY A 77 -9.85 9.21 -7.95
N GLN A 78 -8.98 9.58 -8.91
CA GLN A 78 -9.09 9.09 -10.28
C GLN A 78 -8.36 7.76 -10.52
N TYR A 79 -7.34 7.44 -9.72
CA TYR A 79 -6.52 6.24 -9.88
C TYR A 79 -6.37 5.46 -8.59
N LEU A 80 -6.12 4.15 -8.74
CA LEU A 80 -5.68 3.26 -7.68
C LEU A 80 -4.24 2.84 -7.96
N ALA A 81 -3.39 2.86 -6.91
CA ALA A 81 -2.06 2.29 -6.93
C ALA A 81 -2.04 0.93 -6.22
N TYR A 82 -1.33 -0.02 -6.79
CA TYR A 82 -1.32 -1.39 -6.31
C TYR A 82 -0.06 -2.15 -6.71
N CYS A 83 0.23 -3.23 -5.99
CA CYS A 83 1.23 -4.22 -6.35
C CYS A 83 0.55 -5.35 -7.13
N ALA A 84 1.19 -5.83 -8.19
CA ALA A 84 0.66 -6.96 -8.97
C ALA A 84 1.77 -7.80 -9.60
N GLU A 85 1.54 -9.12 -9.63
CA GLU A 85 2.42 -10.02 -10.37
C GLU A 85 1.96 -10.09 -11.83
N ARG A 86 2.88 -9.74 -12.72
CA ARG A 86 2.71 -9.92 -14.16
C ARG A 86 3.98 -10.51 -14.75
N LYS A 87 3.84 -11.60 -15.49
CA LYS A 87 4.97 -12.27 -16.16
C LYS A 87 6.09 -12.70 -15.20
N GLY A 88 5.75 -13.11 -13.97
CA GLY A 88 6.69 -13.64 -12.99
C GLY A 88 7.43 -12.58 -12.16
N ASN A 89 7.05 -11.31 -12.23
CA ASN A 89 7.61 -10.24 -11.40
C ASN A 89 6.50 -9.42 -10.71
N TYR A 90 6.75 -9.04 -9.47
CA TYR A 90 5.86 -8.15 -8.71
C TYR A 90 6.30 -6.71 -8.88
N ASP A 91 5.42 -5.87 -9.39
CA ASP A 91 5.70 -4.46 -9.68
C ASP A 91 4.57 -3.55 -9.23
N VAL A 92 4.88 -2.26 -9.21
CA VAL A 92 3.90 -1.20 -8.98
C VAL A 92 3.13 -0.91 -10.26
N TYR A 93 1.81 -0.87 -10.11
CA TYR A 93 0.85 -0.52 -11.16
C TYR A 93 -0.10 0.57 -10.70
N VAL A 94 -0.68 1.27 -11.66
CA VAL A 94 -1.84 2.15 -11.46
C VAL A 94 -2.93 1.79 -12.47
N ILE A 95 -4.18 2.04 -12.08
CA ILE A 95 -5.35 1.81 -12.92
C ILE A 95 -6.40 2.89 -12.64
N PRO A 96 -7.20 3.33 -13.64
CA PRO A 96 -8.34 4.20 -13.36
C PRO A 96 -9.27 3.59 -12.31
N ALA A 97 -9.75 4.40 -11.37
CA ALA A 97 -10.54 3.94 -10.22
C ALA A 97 -11.90 3.34 -10.59
N ASP A 98 -12.36 3.57 -11.81
CA ASP A 98 -13.58 2.98 -12.39
C ASP A 98 -13.28 1.78 -13.32
N GLY A 99 -12.01 1.34 -13.37
CA GLY A 99 -11.52 0.29 -14.24
C GLY A 99 -11.01 0.82 -15.58
N GLY A 100 -10.31 -0.03 -16.33
CA GLY A 100 -9.71 0.34 -17.61
C GLY A 100 -8.37 -0.36 -17.83
N GLU A 101 -7.47 0.28 -18.57
CA GLU A 101 -6.14 -0.25 -18.85
C GLU A 101 -5.20 0.02 -17.67
N GLU A 102 -4.52 -1.02 -17.19
CA GLU A 102 -3.49 -0.89 -16.16
C GLU A 102 -2.18 -0.37 -16.74
N GLN A 103 -1.51 0.51 -16.02
CA GLN A 103 -0.19 1.00 -16.35
C GLN A 103 0.84 0.47 -15.36
N ARG A 104 1.86 -0.23 -15.87
CA ARG A 104 3.01 -0.68 -15.08
C ARG A 104 3.98 0.49 -14.89
N LEU A 105 4.34 0.80 -13.65
CA LEU A 105 5.24 1.91 -13.31
C LEU A 105 6.66 1.47 -13.00
N THR A 106 6.85 0.24 -12.49
CA THR A 106 8.17 -0.30 -12.19
C THR A 106 8.45 -1.57 -13.00
N THR A 107 9.73 -1.84 -13.26
CA THR A 107 10.17 -2.99 -14.09
C THR A 107 11.48 -3.59 -13.59
N ALA A 108 11.96 -3.20 -12.42
CA ALA A 108 13.17 -3.77 -11.84
C ALA A 108 12.95 -5.25 -11.48
N GLU A 109 14.00 -6.03 -11.55
CA GLU A 109 13.96 -7.41 -11.11
C GLU A 109 13.75 -7.48 -9.59
N GLY A 110 12.86 -8.38 -9.16
CA GLY A 110 12.50 -8.56 -7.76
C GLY A 110 11.20 -7.84 -7.39
N LEU A 111 10.92 -7.80 -6.09
CA LEU A 111 9.67 -7.28 -5.56
C LEU A 111 9.70 -5.77 -5.44
N ASP A 112 8.78 -5.09 -6.10
CA ASP A 112 8.37 -3.72 -5.85
C ASP A 112 6.94 -3.73 -5.29
N ASP A 113 6.73 -3.12 -4.11
CA ASP A 113 5.46 -3.24 -3.37
C ASP A 113 5.12 -1.95 -2.60
N GLY A 114 3.96 -1.92 -1.98
CA GLY A 114 3.51 -0.87 -1.08
C GLY A 114 3.39 0.53 -1.69
N PRO A 115 2.85 0.69 -2.93
CA PRO A 115 2.78 2.02 -3.53
C PRO A 115 1.71 2.90 -2.87
N GLU A 116 2.11 4.11 -2.49
CA GLU A 116 1.22 5.14 -1.98
C GLU A 116 1.46 6.47 -2.69
N TYR A 117 0.38 7.11 -3.14
CA TYR A 117 0.46 8.48 -3.62
C TYR A 117 0.78 9.45 -2.49
N ALA A 118 1.73 10.35 -2.72
CA ALA A 118 1.92 11.50 -1.86
C ALA A 118 0.69 12.45 -1.93
N PRO A 119 0.43 13.25 -0.88
CA PRO A 119 -0.71 14.17 -0.87
C PRO A 119 -0.71 15.19 -1.99
N ASP A 120 0.45 15.47 -2.60
CA ASP A 120 0.57 16.38 -3.75
C ASP A 120 0.08 15.75 -5.08
N GLY A 121 -0.16 14.43 -5.10
CA GLY A 121 -0.54 13.68 -6.29
C GLY A 121 0.55 13.57 -7.37
N GLN A 122 1.72 14.16 -7.14
CA GLN A 122 2.81 14.19 -8.12
C GLN A 122 3.81 13.04 -7.94
N HIS A 123 3.83 12.44 -6.74
CA HIS A 123 4.76 11.38 -6.40
C HIS A 123 4.04 10.14 -5.90
N ILE A 124 4.68 8.98 -6.14
CA ILE A 124 4.33 7.70 -5.54
C ILE A 124 5.54 7.21 -4.74
N TRP A 125 5.30 6.85 -3.49
CA TRP A 125 6.26 6.18 -2.64
C TRP A 125 6.01 4.69 -2.68
N PHE A 126 7.07 3.90 -2.64
CA PHE A 126 6.98 2.43 -2.69
C PHE A 126 8.20 1.81 -2.04
N ASN A 127 8.22 0.52 -1.90
CA ASN A 127 9.39 -0.22 -1.44
C ASN A 127 9.88 -1.21 -2.50
N SER A 128 11.18 -1.46 -2.54
CA SER A 128 11.84 -2.28 -3.55
C SER A 128 13.05 -3.03 -2.99
N VAL A 129 13.24 -4.26 -3.44
CA VAL A 129 14.42 -5.09 -3.10
C VAL A 129 15.61 -4.88 -4.04
N ARG A 130 15.48 -4.06 -5.08
CA ARG A 130 16.48 -3.90 -6.16
C ARG A 130 17.86 -3.47 -5.71
N SER A 131 17.99 -2.90 -4.51
CA SER A 131 19.27 -2.53 -3.88
C SER A 131 19.83 -3.58 -2.91
N GLY A 132 19.23 -4.79 -2.86
CA GLY A 132 19.64 -5.92 -2.02
C GLY A 132 18.76 -6.12 -0.80
N LEU A 133 18.62 -5.13 0.10
CA LEU A 133 17.59 -5.12 1.14
C LEU A 133 16.35 -4.40 0.61
N MET A 134 15.18 -4.68 1.22
CA MET A 134 13.99 -3.89 0.97
C MET A 134 14.22 -2.47 1.47
N GLN A 135 14.09 -1.50 0.57
CA GLN A 135 14.28 -0.07 0.87
C GLN A 135 13.10 0.75 0.36
N VAL A 136 12.90 1.92 0.95
CA VAL A 136 11.90 2.90 0.49
C VAL A 136 12.43 3.65 -0.73
N TRP A 137 11.57 3.80 -1.72
CA TRP A 137 11.81 4.52 -2.97
C TRP A 137 10.70 5.54 -3.21
N ARG A 138 10.98 6.52 -4.04
CA ARG A 138 10.02 7.51 -4.54
C ARG A 138 10.17 7.65 -6.05
N MET A 139 9.06 7.88 -6.75
CA MET A 139 9.02 8.17 -8.18
C MET A 139 7.98 9.24 -8.46
N LYS A 140 8.01 9.83 -9.67
CA LYS A 140 6.87 10.61 -10.16
C LYS A 140 5.64 9.73 -10.38
N ALA A 141 4.46 10.32 -10.40
CA ALA A 141 3.20 9.59 -10.60
C ALA A 141 3.12 8.86 -11.96
N ASP A 142 3.92 9.27 -12.94
CA ASP A 142 4.06 8.61 -14.24
C ASP A 142 5.06 7.44 -14.25
N GLY A 143 5.71 7.13 -13.11
CA GLY A 143 6.72 6.09 -12.94
C GLY A 143 8.16 6.54 -13.22
N SER A 144 8.38 7.77 -13.66
CA SER A 144 9.71 8.32 -13.91
C SER A 144 10.45 8.76 -12.65
N GLU A 145 11.74 9.04 -12.76
CA GLU A 145 12.61 9.58 -11.69
C GLU A 145 12.61 8.72 -10.40
N GLN A 146 12.68 7.39 -10.55
CA GLN A 146 12.74 6.46 -9.42
C GLN A 146 14.00 6.68 -8.60
N THR A 147 13.86 7.08 -7.34
CA THR A 147 14.95 7.46 -6.45
C THR A 147 14.86 6.69 -5.14
N GLN A 148 15.97 6.08 -4.70
CA GLN A 148 16.06 5.44 -3.39
C GLN A 148 16.07 6.49 -2.29
N MET A 149 15.28 6.28 -1.22
CA MET A 149 15.10 7.23 -0.13
C MET A 149 15.66 6.73 1.19
N THR A 150 15.78 5.40 1.38
CA THR A 150 16.44 4.80 2.55
C THR A 150 17.64 3.97 2.13
N PHE A 151 18.69 3.97 2.96
CA PHE A 151 19.98 3.31 2.69
C PHE A 151 20.45 2.49 3.92
N ASP A 152 19.52 1.92 4.68
CA ASP A 152 19.84 1.14 5.87
C ASP A 152 20.41 -0.23 5.47
N GLU A 153 21.61 -0.53 5.91
CA GLU A 153 22.30 -1.81 5.63
C GLU A 153 21.94 -2.91 6.64
N THR A 154 21.16 -2.55 7.66
CA THR A 154 20.82 -3.43 8.80
C THR A 154 19.32 -3.74 8.90
N ARG A 155 18.47 -3.13 8.05
CA ARG A 155 17.02 -3.27 8.09
C ARG A 155 16.41 -3.33 6.70
N ASN A 156 15.31 -4.06 6.60
CA ASN A 156 14.36 -4.02 5.49
C ASN A 156 13.26 -3.01 5.82
N ALA A 157 13.07 -2.00 4.97
CA ALA A 157 12.07 -0.93 5.14
C ALA A 157 10.86 -1.15 4.23
N TRP A 158 9.64 -1.11 4.81
CA TRP A 158 8.40 -1.49 4.16
C TRP A 158 7.30 -0.45 4.37
N PHE A 159 6.38 -0.34 3.42
CA PHE A 159 5.14 0.43 3.49
C PHE A 159 5.35 1.89 3.91
N PRO A 160 5.94 2.71 3.02
CA PRO A 160 6.10 4.14 3.28
C PRO A 160 4.76 4.86 3.22
N HIS A 161 4.43 5.60 4.29
CA HIS A 161 3.22 6.42 4.38
C HIS A 161 3.58 7.88 4.58
N VAL A 162 3.13 8.73 3.66
CA VAL A 162 3.41 10.16 3.66
C VAL A 162 2.43 10.89 4.58
N SER A 163 2.94 11.79 5.42
CA SER A 163 2.09 12.64 6.26
C SER A 163 1.18 13.55 5.42
N PRO A 164 -0.01 13.95 5.92
CA PRO A 164 -0.94 14.78 5.17
C PRO A 164 -0.38 16.12 4.71
N ASP A 165 0.62 16.65 5.43
CA ASP A 165 1.33 17.88 5.05
C ASP A 165 2.49 17.65 4.06
N GLY A 166 2.72 16.39 3.66
CA GLY A 166 3.76 16.00 2.71
C GLY A 166 5.19 16.07 3.23
N LYS A 167 5.41 16.31 4.53
CA LYS A 167 6.76 16.61 5.05
C LYS A 167 7.49 15.43 5.66
N GLN A 168 6.77 14.41 6.06
CA GLN A 168 7.33 13.24 6.73
C GLN A 168 6.84 11.94 6.08
N VAL A 169 7.65 10.90 6.20
CA VAL A 169 7.29 9.55 5.79
C VAL A 169 7.54 8.60 6.95
N VAL A 170 6.51 7.88 7.33
CA VAL A 170 6.59 6.79 8.32
C VAL A 170 6.66 5.46 7.56
N PHE A 171 7.44 4.52 8.08
CA PHE A 171 7.54 3.17 7.52
C PHE A 171 7.91 2.16 8.62
N ILE A 172 7.61 0.89 8.36
CA ILE A 172 7.99 -0.20 9.26
C ILE A 172 9.30 -0.82 8.81
N THR A 173 10.12 -1.28 9.77
CA THR A 173 11.36 -1.98 9.45
C THR A 173 11.48 -3.30 10.21
N TYR A 174 12.02 -4.30 9.50
CA TYR A 174 12.44 -5.59 10.04
C TYR A 174 13.97 -5.65 10.08
N TYR A 175 14.53 -6.28 11.10
CA TYR A 175 15.98 -6.46 11.18
C TYR A 175 16.46 -7.39 10.07
N LYS A 176 17.62 -7.07 9.50
CA LYS A 176 18.31 -7.93 8.54
C LYS A 176 18.59 -9.31 9.16
N GLY A 177 18.20 -10.35 8.45
CA GLY A 177 18.37 -11.73 8.89
C GLY A 177 17.16 -12.32 9.64
N ASP A 178 16.18 -11.49 10.08
CA ASP A 178 14.93 -12.00 10.65
C ASP A 178 13.99 -12.56 9.58
N LEU A 179 14.07 -12.01 8.37
CA LEU A 179 13.30 -12.39 7.18
C LEU A 179 14.15 -12.16 5.92
N GLU A 180 13.81 -12.87 4.85
CA GLU A 180 14.31 -12.53 3.52
C GLU A 180 13.82 -11.13 3.12
N PRO A 181 14.60 -10.36 2.32
CA PRO A 181 14.26 -8.98 1.99
C PRO A 181 12.86 -8.78 1.39
N GLY A 182 12.36 -9.74 0.62
CA GLY A 182 11.03 -9.73 0.02
C GLY A 182 9.91 -10.24 0.92
N GLN A 183 10.14 -10.42 2.23
CA GLN A 183 9.13 -10.92 3.18
C GLN A 183 8.77 -9.88 4.22
N HIS A 184 7.48 -9.80 4.56
CA HIS A 184 6.91 -8.91 5.58
C HIS A 184 5.88 -9.65 6.43
N LEU A 185 6.32 -10.53 7.30
CA LEU A 185 5.44 -11.36 8.11
C LEU A 185 4.93 -10.64 9.36
N ALA A 186 3.75 -11.05 9.83
CA ALA A 186 3.24 -10.66 11.14
C ALA A 186 4.02 -11.33 12.29
N ASN A 187 3.84 -10.84 13.51
CA ASN A 187 4.39 -11.40 14.75
C ASN A 187 5.93 -11.41 14.77
N LYS A 188 6.52 -10.28 14.41
CA LYS A 188 7.96 -10.03 14.46
C LYS A 188 8.28 -8.82 15.35
N ASN A 189 9.53 -8.76 15.83
CA ASN A 189 10.03 -7.54 16.46
C ASN A 189 10.36 -6.54 15.34
N VAL A 190 9.69 -5.41 15.34
CA VAL A 190 9.79 -4.40 14.29
C VAL A 190 9.98 -3.00 14.89
N GLU A 191 10.44 -2.07 14.06
CA GLU A 191 10.51 -0.66 14.41
C GLU A 191 9.64 0.15 13.45
N LEU A 192 8.82 1.08 14.00
CA LEU A 192 8.31 2.19 13.21
C LEU A 192 9.34 3.30 13.22
N ARG A 193 9.66 3.80 12.05
CA ARG A 193 10.62 4.87 11.83
C ARG A 193 10.00 5.99 11.02
N VAL A 194 10.51 7.19 11.17
CA VAL A 194 10.08 8.37 10.41
C VAL A 194 11.28 9.09 9.84
N MET A 195 11.14 9.63 8.64
CA MET A 195 12.14 10.45 7.96
C MET A 195 11.50 11.68 7.30
N PRO A 196 12.27 12.73 6.99
CA PRO A 196 11.80 13.81 6.13
C PRO A 196 11.45 13.29 4.74
N ALA A 197 10.38 13.79 4.12
CA ALA A 197 10.00 13.40 2.75
C ALA A 197 10.99 13.87 1.68
N GLU A 198 11.85 14.82 2.01
CA GLU A 198 12.95 15.26 1.14
C GLU A 198 14.16 14.31 1.17
N GLY A 199 14.13 13.32 2.07
CA GLY A 199 15.25 12.40 2.32
C GLY A 199 16.02 12.73 3.59
N GLY A 200 17.03 11.91 3.90
CA GLY A 200 17.86 12.06 5.08
C GLY A 200 17.74 10.89 6.05
N GLU A 201 18.30 11.04 7.25
CA GLU A 201 18.30 9.98 8.25
C GLU A 201 16.91 9.76 8.87
N SER A 202 16.55 8.49 8.99
CA SER A 202 15.34 8.12 9.72
C SER A 202 15.60 8.03 11.23
N ARG A 203 14.62 8.46 12.04
CA ARG A 203 14.63 8.28 13.48
C ARG A 203 13.61 7.22 13.92
N LEU A 204 13.93 6.53 14.99
CA LEU A 204 13.04 5.58 15.64
C LEU A 204 11.83 6.32 16.26
N LEU A 205 10.62 5.84 15.98
CA LEU A 205 9.41 6.23 16.70
C LEU A 205 9.12 5.26 17.84
N VAL A 206 9.00 3.97 17.52
CA VAL A 206 8.67 2.95 18.52
C VAL A 206 9.17 1.57 18.07
N LYS A 207 9.53 0.73 19.03
CA LYS A 207 9.75 -0.71 18.86
C LYS A 207 8.53 -1.45 19.33
N LEU A 208 8.07 -2.42 18.55
CA LEU A 208 6.89 -3.20 18.90
C LEU A 208 6.96 -4.63 18.36
N PHE A 209 6.13 -5.48 18.90
CA PHE A 209 5.86 -6.81 18.35
C PHE A 209 4.65 -6.70 17.41
N GLY A 210 4.89 -6.82 16.09
CA GLY A 210 3.89 -6.56 15.07
C GLY A 210 4.31 -7.12 13.72
N GLY A 211 4.44 -6.27 12.72
CA GLY A 211 4.80 -6.63 11.35
C GLY A 211 3.65 -6.41 10.39
N GLN A 212 3.45 -7.30 9.43
CA GLN A 212 2.33 -7.22 8.50
C GLN A 212 1.01 -7.02 9.23
N GLY A 213 0.21 -6.06 8.82
CA GLY A 213 -1.02 -5.63 9.48
C GLY A 213 -0.84 -4.52 10.52
N THR A 214 0.40 -4.16 10.87
CA THR A 214 0.64 -3.02 11.78
C THR A 214 0.48 -1.68 11.05
N ILE A 215 0.98 -1.58 9.83
CA ILE A 215 0.99 -0.37 9.01
C ILE A 215 1.00 -0.75 7.51
N ASN A 216 -0.10 -1.29 7.01
CA ASN A 216 -0.21 -1.66 5.59
C ASN A 216 -0.93 -0.60 4.75
N VAL A 217 -1.69 0.25 5.41
CA VAL A 217 -2.43 1.35 4.79
C VAL A 217 -2.20 2.62 5.59
N ASN A 218 -2.30 3.77 4.93
CA ASN A 218 -2.07 5.07 5.55
C ASN A 218 -3.01 5.28 6.75
N SER A 219 -2.43 5.68 7.87
CA SER A 219 -3.12 5.83 9.16
C SER A 219 -2.64 7.06 9.95
N TRP A 220 -2.25 8.12 9.24
CA TRP A 220 -1.87 9.40 9.86
C TRP A 220 -3.04 10.07 10.58
#